data_82d132f684e2bf8dee507e2adb3ba5a1
#
_entry.id   82d132f684e2bf8dee507e2adb3ba5a1
#
_cell.length_a   1.000
_cell.length_b   1.000
_cell.length_c   1.000
_cell.angle_alpha   90.00
_cell.angle_beta   90.00
_cell.angle_gamma   90.00
#
_symmetry.space_group_name_H-M   'P 1'
#
loop_
_entity.id
_entity.type
_entity.pdbx_description
1 polymer ?
#
loop_
_entity_poly.entity_id
_entity_poly.type
_entity_poly.pdbx_seq_one_letter_code
_entity_poly.pdbx_strand_id
1 'polypeptide(L)'
;MKYLLWDFDNTLAYRDGMWSSTIYDLLIENGYNHFSLEDIKPYLASGFPWHCSEVPHKDFFRDKQWWEYMNEHFSNILQKLEFEKAIADKISENIKLKYLDLKKWYLYDDTIYCLKLTLEKGYKNIIISNHVPELEGLVTGLGIRDYFENVYSSADLGYEKPNVNIFKKVIMKLKEKESITMIWDNYIADIEGARNSGINAILVRKSNDYNYEKYYASLLNVKL
;
A
#
# COMPACT_ATOMS: atom_id res chain seq x y z
N MET A 1 10.56 -10.20 -22.11
CA MET A 1 10.66 -8.96 -21.30
C MET A 1 10.79 -9.31 -19.81
N LYS A 2 11.60 -8.57 -19.06
CA LYS A 2 11.79 -8.74 -17.61
C LYS A 2 10.95 -7.73 -16.85
N TYR A 3 10.13 -8.18 -15.92
CA TYR A 3 9.25 -7.33 -15.15
C TYR A 3 9.66 -7.30 -13.68
N LEU A 4 9.62 -6.10 -13.08
CA LEU A 4 9.67 -5.90 -11.65
C LEU A 4 8.31 -5.40 -11.18
N LEU A 5 7.71 -6.16 -10.28
CA LEU A 5 6.52 -5.75 -9.55
C LEU A 5 6.97 -5.11 -8.24
N TRP A 6 6.49 -3.95 -7.93
CA TRP A 6 6.87 -3.17 -6.75
C TRP A 6 5.69 -3.02 -5.82
N ASP A 7 5.90 -3.25 -4.54
CA ASP A 7 5.03 -2.66 -3.55
C ASP A 7 5.29 -1.16 -3.44
N PHE A 8 4.36 -0.42 -2.85
CA PHE A 8 4.48 1.01 -2.69
C PHE A 8 4.80 1.39 -1.25
N ASP A 9 3.91 1.05 -0.31
CA ASP A 9 4.06 1.39 1.11
C ASP A 9 5.28 0.71 1.74
N ASN A 10 6.12 1.50 2.40
CA ASN A 10 7.37 1.05 3.04
C ASN A 10 8.36 0.36 2.11
N THR A 11 8.11 0.35 0.80
CA THR A 11 9.03 -0.16 -0.24
C THR A 11 9.60 0.96 -1.09
N LEU A 12 8.77 1.78 -1.69
CA LEU A 12 9.15 2.94 -2.52
C LEU A 12 8.95 4.26 -1.79
N ALA A 13 7.87 4.35 -1.02
CA ALA A 13 7.46 5.53 -0.29
C ALA A 13 6.94 5.15 1.10
N TYR A 14 6.84 6.15 1.98
CA TYR A 14 6.28 5.99 3.30
C TYR A 14 5.53 7.24 3.73
N ARG A 15 4.64 7.06 4.68
CA ARG A 15 3.96 8.11 5.44
C ARG A 15 4.08 7.77 6.92
N ASP A 16 4.62 8.67 7.72
CA ASP A 16 4.77 8.44 9.15
C ASP A 16 3.41 8.22 9.82
N GLY A 17 3.31 7.11 10.56
CA GLY A 17 2.11 6.71 11.27
C GLY A 17 0.93 6.28 10.41
N MET A 18 1.02 6.37 9.07
CA MET A 18 -0.03 5.93 8.15
C MET A 18 -1.44 6.37 8.59
N TRP A 19 -2.36 5.43 8.80
CA TRP A 19 -3.74 5.70 9.21
C TRP A 19 -3.86 6.30 10.61
N SER A 20 -3.02 5.88 11.57
CA SER A 20 -3.08 6.43 12.93
C SER A 20 -2.73 7.91 12.97
N SER A 21 -1.70 8.35 12.23
CA SER A 21 -1.36 9.77 12.14
C SER A 21 -2.41 10.56 11.36
N THR A 22 -3.04 9.94 10.35
CA THR A 22 -4.11 10.58 9.59
C THR A 22 -5.31 10.91 10.48
N ILE A 23 -5.75 9.95 11.30
CA ILE A 23 -6.84 10.16 12.27
C ILE A 23 -6.42 11.16 13.33
N TYR A 24 -5.20 11.01 13.88
CA TYR A 24 -4.67 11.91 14.90
C TYR A 24 -4.63 13.36 14.42
N ASP A 25 -4.08 13.61 13.23
CA ASP A 25 -4.03 14.97 12.65
C ASP A 25 -5.43 15.59 12.55
N LEU A 26 -6.44 14.81 12.13
CA LEU A 26 -7.83 15.27 12.05
C LEU A 26 -8.42 15.54 13.44
N LEU A 27 -8.12 14.72 14.44
CA LEU A 27 -8.58 14.96 15.81
C LEU A 27 -8.02 16.27 16.34
N ILE A 28 -6.72 16.52 16.18
CA ILE A 28 -6.08 17.78 16.60
C ILE A 28 -6.69 18.98 15.87
N GLU A 29 -6.91 18.89 14.55
CA GLU A 29 -7.51 19.98 13.76
C GLU A 29 -8.96 20.30 14.17
N ASN A 30 -9.67 19.32 14.74
CA ASN A 30 -11.01 19.50 15.31
C ASN A 30 -11.02 19.85 16.80
N GLY A 31 -9.85 20.10 17.43
CA GLY A 31 -9.74 20.55 18.82
C GLY A 31 -9.68 19.42 19.86
N TYR A 32 -9.58 18.17 19.45
CA TYR A 32 -9.50 17.00 20.35
C TYR A 32 -8.04 16.68 20.71
N ASN A 33 -7.41 17.54 21.51
CA ASN A 33 -5.98 17.50 21.82
C ASN A 33 -5.56 16.49 22.89
N HIS A 34 -6.51 15.74 23.46
CA HIS A 34 -6.24 14.78 24.55
C HIS A 34 -5.92 13.36 24.06
N PHE A 35 -6.10 13.08 22.79
CA PHE A 35 -5.75 11.80 22.18
C PHE A 35 -4.25 11.74 21.82
N SER A 36 -3.73 10.51 21.79
CA SER A 36 -2.41 10.17 21.30
C SER A 36 -2.50 9.14 20.17
N LEU A 37 -1.39 8.90 19.49
CA LEU A 37 -1.34 7.82 18.48
C LEU A 37 -1.59 6.44 19.10
N GLU A 38 -1.18 6.24 20.35
CA GLU A 38 -1.31 4.97 21.06
C GLU A 38 -2.78 4.64 21.38
N ASP A 39 -3.62 5.65 21.53
CA ASP A 39 -5.07 5.47 21.73
C ASP A 39 -5.76 5.00 20.46
N ILE A 40 -5.23 5.36 19.29
CA ILE A 40 -5.83 5.08 17.97
C ILE A 40 -5.36 3.73 17.40
N LYS A 41 -4.07 3.43 17.49
CA LYS A 41 -3.42 2.26 16.87
C LYS A 41 -4.13 0.91 17.12
N PRO A 42 -4.60 0.59 18.34
CA PRO A 42 -5.23 -0.70 18.61
C PRO A 42 -6.48 -0.97 17.75
N TYR A 43 -7.21 0.07 17.39
CA TYR A 43 -8.44 -0.04 16.59
C TYR A 43 -8.18 -0.20 15.09
N LEU A 44 -6.95 0.02 14.63
CA LEU A 44 -6.53 -0.14 13.24
C LEU A 44 -6.00 -1.55 12.93
N ALA A 45 -5.94 -2.44 13.92
CA ALA A 45 -5.44 -3.80 13.75
C ALA A 45 -6.38 -4.72 12.93
N SER A 46 -7.60 -4.28 12.62
CA SER A 46 -8.60 -5.03 11.86
C SER A 46 -9.51 -4.09 11.06
N GLY A 47 -10.34 -4.67 10.16
CA GLY A 47 -11.38 -3.93 9.43
C GLY A 47 -10.94 -3.33 8.09
N PHE A 48 -9.65 -3.36 7.76
CA PHE A 48 -9.21 -3.01 6.42
C PHE A 48 -9.39 -4.19 5.46
N PRO A 49 -9.61 -3.97 4.15
CA PRO A 49 -9.77 -5.03 3.17
C PRO A 49 -8.66 -6.08 3.19
N TRP A 50 -7.40 -5.66 3.38
CA TRP A 50 -6.25 -6.58 3.44
C TRP A 50 -6.17 -7.46 4.69
N HIS A 51 -6.99 -7.22 5.72
CA HIS A 51 -7.10 -8.11 6.86
C HIS A 51 -7.94 -9.37 6.58
N CYS A 52 -8.68 -9.38 5.46
CA CYS A 52 -9.47 -10.52 4.96
C CYS A 52 -9.12 -10.80 3.50
N SER A 53 -7.82 -10.94 3.20
CA SER A 53 -7.29 -11.05 1.84
C SER A 53 -7.75 -12.29 1.07
N GLU A 54 -8.21 -13.32 1.76
CA GLU A 54 -8.80 -14.53 1.18
C GLU A 54 -10.15 -14.27 0.52
N VAL A 55 -10.86 -13.20 0.91
CA VAL A 55 -12.17 -12.84 0.38
C VAL A 55 -12.01 -11.83 -0.76
N PRO A 56 -12.58 -12.09 -1.95
CA PRO A 56 -12.60 -11.09 -3.01
C PRO A 56 -13.46 -9.90 -2.63
N HIS A 57 -12.92 -8.69 -2.75
CA HIS A 57 -13.64 -7.44 -2.49
C HIS A 57 -14.27 -6.89 -3.78
N LYS A 58 -15.03 -7.72 -4.51
CA LYS A 58 -15.60 -7.36 -5.82
C LYS A 58 -16.55 -6.16 -5.76
N ASP A 59 -17.14 -5.93 -4.60
CA ASP A 59 -18.09 -4.83 -4.39
C ASP A 59 -17.40 -3.48 -4.21
N PHE A 60 -16.07 -3.45 -4.04
CA PHE A 60 -15.27 -2.24 -3.83
C PHE A 60 -14.48 -1.78 -5.07
N PHE A 61 -14.78 -2.29 -6.24
CA PHE A 61 -14.09 -1.97 -7.49
C PHE A 61 -14.17 -0.49 -7.94
N ARG A 62 -14.93 0.32 -7.26
CA ARG A 62 -15.09 1.72 -7.60
C ARG A 62 -14.68 2.57 -6.43
N ASP A 63 -13.92 3.62 -6.70
CA ASP A 63 -13.45 4.61 -5.74
C ASP A 63 -14.50 4.95 -4.67
N LYS A 64 -15.70 5.32 -5.10
CA LYS A 64 -16.79 5.68 -4.20
C LYS A 64 -17.16 4.58 -3.21
N GLN A 65 -17.31 3.33 -3.66
CA GLN A 65 -17.71 2.21 -2.82
C GLN A 65 -16.61 1.82 -1.82
N TRP A 66 -15.35 1.90 -2.24
CA TRP A 66 -14.22 1.67 -1.34
C TRP A 66 -14.21 2.67 -0.19
N TRP A 67 -14.38 3.95 -0.50
CA TRP A 67 -14.42 5.00 0.53
C TRP A 67 -15.70 5.00 1.36
N GLU A 68 -16.84 4.62 0.82
CA GLU A 68 -18.07 4.41 1.61
C GLU A 68 -17.83 3.35 2.70
N TYR A 69 -17.24 2.21 2.35
CA TYR A 69 -16.85 1.17 3.31
C TYR A 69 -15.85 1.67 4.34
N MET A 70 -14.79 2.34 3.91
CA MET A 70 -13.75 2.83 4.80
C MET A 70 -14.23 3.96 5.71
N ASN A 71 -15.09 4.84 5.23
CA ASN A 71 -15.68 5.90 6.07
C ASN A 71 -16.53 5.31 7.20
N GLU A 72 -17.33 4.28 6.90
CA GLU A 72 -18.07 3.55 7.93
C GLU A 72 -17.11 2.89 8.94
N HIS A 73 -16.06 2.24 8.46
CA HIS A 73 -15.05 1.64 9.31
C HIS A 73 -14.38 2.67 10.24
N PHE A 74 -13.95 3.81 9.69
CA PHE A 74 -13.34 4.88 10.49
C PHE A 74 -14.33 5.55 11.45
N SER A 75 -15.58 5.74 11.05
CA SER A 75 -16.64 6.20 11.96
C SER A 75 -16.81 5.24 13.13
N ASN A 76 -16.81 3.93 12.88
CA ASN A 76 -16.88 2.92 13.93
C ASN A 76 -15.65 2.96 14.87
N ILE A 77 -14.45 3.23 14.36
CA ILE A 77 -13.25 3.43 15.18
C ILE A 77 -13.44 4.65 16.09
N LEU A 78 -13.88 5.78 15.54
CA LEU A 78 -14.10 7.01 16.30
C LEU A 78 -15.18 6.82 17.38
N GLN A 79 -16.25 6.08 17.09
CA GLN A 79 -17.25 5.73 18.10
C GLN A 79 -16.69 4.88 19.25
N LYS A 80 -15.73 3.99 18.97
CA LYS A 80 -14.98 3.26 20.02
C LYS A 80 -14.05 4.16 20.83
N LEU A 81 -13.67 5.31 20.28
CA LEU A 81 -12.98 6.40 20.99
C LEU A 81 -13.97 7.37 21.67
N GLU A 82 -15.21 6.92 21.88
CA GLU A 82 -16.28 7.64 22.60
C GLU A 82 -16.84 8.88 21.87
N PHE A 83 -16.61 9.02 20.55
CA PHE A 83 -17.28 10.06 19.77
C PHE A 83 -18.74 9.71 19.46
N GLU A 84 -19.61 10.72 19.54
CA GLU A 84 -20.98 10.59 19.00
C GLU A 84 -20.94 10.31 17.49
N LYS A 85 -21.86 9.49 17.01
CA LYS A 85 -21.90 9.03 15.61
C LYS A 85 -21.83 10.19 14.60
N ALA A 86 -22.59 11.26 14.83
CA ALA A 86 -22.60 12.41 13.91
C ALA A 86 -21.24 13.11 13.78
N ILE A 87 -20.47 13.16 14.88
CA ILE A 87 -19.11 13.72 14.89
C ILE A 87 -18.16 12.74 14.22
N ALA A 88 -18.28 11.45 14.55
CA ALA A 88 -17.46 10.39 13.96
C ALA A 88 -17.62 10.34 12.44
N ASP A 89 -18.84 10.39 11.92
CA ASP A 89 -19.14 10.41 10.49
C ASP A 89 -18.49 11.64 9.82
N LYS A 90 -18.65 12.82 10.41
CA LYS A 90 -18.07 14.07 9.88
C LYS A 90 -16.55 14.05 9.83
N ILE A 91 -15.87 13.49 10.83
CA ILE A 91 -14.41 13.36 10.84
C ILE A 91 -13.99 12.32 9.80
N SER A 92 -14.68 11.16 9.73
CA SER A 92 -14.33 10.07 8.81
C SER A 92 -14.39 10.49 7.34
N GLU A 93 -15.34 11.33 6.95
CA GLU A 93 -15.45 11.87 5.59
C GLU A 93 -14.22 12.66 5.12
N ASN A 94 -13.44 13.20 6.06
CA ASN A 94 -12.23 13.98 5.77
C ASN A 94 -10.95 13.13 5.75
N ILE A 95 -11.02 11.84 6.14
CA ILE A 95 -9.84 10.96 6.20
C ILE A 95 -9.21 10.78 4.82
N LYS A 96 -10.02 10.62 3.77
CA LYS A 96 -9.53 10.54 2.39
C LYS A 96 -8.59 11.69 2.04
N LEU A 97 -9.07 12.92 2.19
CA LEU A 97 -8.29 14.11 1.84
C LEU A 97 -7.02 14.21 2.67
N LYS A 98 -7.11 13.89 3.96
CA LYS A 98 -5.98 13.95 4.88
C LYS A 98 -4.94 12.86 4.60
N TYR A 99 -5.38 11.65 4.24
CA TYR A 99 -4.49 10.54 3.88
C TYR A 99 -3.73 10.83 2.58
N LEU A 100 -4.39 11.44 1.60
CA LEU A 100 -3.84 11.76 0.29
C LEU A 100 -2.99 13.05 0.27
N ASP A 101 -2.82 13.74 1.40
CA ASP A 101 -1.97 14.94 1.46
C ASP A 101 -0.52 14.60 1.13
N LEU A 102 -0.08 14.98 -0.06
CA LEU A 102 1.26 14.72 -0.58
C LEU A 102 2.38 15.28 0.31
N LYS A 103 2.11 16.29 1.13
CA LYS A 103 3.09 16.85 2.08
C LYS A 103 3.48 15.89 3.19
N LYS A 104 2.71 14.83 3.37
CA LYS A 104 2.91 13.80 4.40
C LYS A 104 3.51 12.51 3.82
N TRP A 105 3.72 12.44 2.51
CA TRP A 105 4.30 11.29 1.82
C TRP A 105 5.75 11.57 1.41
N TYR A 106 6.61 10.60 1.62
CA TYR A 106 8.04 10.72 1.38
C TYR A 106 8.53 9.51 0.57
N LEU A 107 9.36 9.76 -0.42
CA LEU A 107 10.14 8.70 -1.07
C LEU A 107 11.33 8.32 -0.18
N TYR A 108 11.70 7.06 -0.20
CA TYR A 108 13.02 6.69 0.33
C TYR A 108 14.13 7.23 -0.58
N ASP A 109 15.28 7.58 0.02
CA ASP A 109 16.40 8.24 -0.68
C ASP A 109 16.93 7.43 -1.87
N ASP A 110 16.81 6.10 -1.81
CA ASP A 110 17.28 5.17 -2.84
C ASP A 110 16.25 4.85 -3.93
N THR A 111 15.00 5.26 -3.76
CA THR A 111 13.88 4.90 -4.67
C THR A 111 14.14 5.36 -6.11
N ILE A 112 14.38 6.64 -6.33
CA ILE A 112 14.54 7.19 -7.69
C ILE A 112 15.78 6.60 -8.37
N TYR A 113 16.88 6.48 -7.64
CA TYR A 113 18.10 5.88 -8.17
C TYR A 113 17.87 4.44 -8.62
N CYS A 114 17.22 3.63 -7.78
CA CYS A 114 16.93 2.23 -8.09
C CYS A 114 15.99 2.09 -9.30
N LEU A 115 14.94 2.90 -9.37
CA LEU A 115 14.00 2.88 -10.51
C LEU A 115 14.69 3.25 -11.82
N LYS A 116 15.58 4.24 -11.84
CA LYS A 116 16.40 4.57 -13.02
C LYS A 116 17.27 3.40 -13.44
N LEU A 117 17.99 2.81 -12.49
CA LEU A 117 18.88 1.68 -12.75
C LEU A 117 18.12 0.47 -13.32
N THR A 118 16.90 0.20 -12.85
CA THR A 118 16.08 -0.91 -13.39
C THR A 118 15.68 -0.67 -14.84
N LEU A 119 15.32 0.55 -15.21
CA LEU A 119 15.01 0.91 -16.60
C LEU A 119 16.25 0.81 -17.49
N GLU A 120 17.41 1.30 -17.04
CA GLU A 120 18.69 1.19 -17.75
C GLU A 120 19.07 -0.28 -18.02
N LYS A 121 18.75 -1.20 -17.09
CA LYS A 121 18.93 -2.65 -17.25
C LYS A 121 17.84 -3.32 -18.10
N GLY A 122 16.92 -2.56 -18.67
CA GLY A 122 15.85 -3.06 -19.54
C GLY A 122 14.67 -3.73 -18.83
N TYR A 123 14.52 -3.53 -17.52
CA TYR A 123 13.34 -3.97 -16.78
C TYR A 123 12.16 -3.04 -17.03
N LYS A 124 10.97 -3.61 -16.94
CA LYS A 124 9.69 -2.91 -16.92
C LYS A 124 9.14 -2.91 -15.50
N ASN A 125 8.94 -1.73 -14.94
CA ASN A 125 8.45 -1.58 -13.59
C ASN A 125 6.92 -1.45 -13.56
N ILE A 126 6.28 -2.08 -12.58
CA ILE A 126 4.83 -2.04 -12.33
C ILE A 126 4.63 -1.97 -10.83
N ILE A 127 3.73 -1.10 -10.36
CA ILE A 127 3.31 -1.12 -8.95
C ILE A 127 2.11 -2.06 -8.79
N ILE A 128 2.14 -2.85 -7.71
CA ILE A 128 1.03 -3.66 -7.20
C ILE A 128 1.03 -3.59 -5.68
N SER A 129 0.10 -2.84 -5.10
CA SER A 129 0.07 -2.56 -3.66
C SER A 129 -1.34 -2.73 -3.07
N ASN A 130 -1.39 -3.19 -1.82
CA ASN A 130 -2.61 -3.12 -1.00
C ASN A 130 -2.81 -1.66 -0.60
N HIS A 131 -3.64 -0.94 -1.35
CA HIS A 131 -3.72 0.51 -1.24
C HIS A 131 -5.08 1.05 -1.68
N VAL A 132 -5.33 2.32 -1.36
CA VAL A 132 -6.52 3.07 -1.78
C VAL A 132 -6.60 3.21 -3.31
N PRO A 133 -7.79 3.48 -3.88
CA PRO A 133 -7.97 3.65 -5.34
C PRO A 133 -7.08 4.75 -5.93
N GLU A 134 -6.74 5.79 -5.16
CA GLU A 134 -5.97 6.95 -5.63
C GLU A 134 -4.45 6.72 -5.66
N LEU A 135 -3.97 5.49 -5.55
CA LEU A 135 -2.54 5.17 -5.56
C LEU A 135 -1.80 5.79 -6.75
N GLU A 136 -2.37 5.73 -7.96
CA GLU A 136 -1.73 6.32 -9.14
C GLU A 136 -1.58 7.84 -9.01
N GLY A 137 -2.54 8.51 -8.36
CA GLY A 137 -2.46 9.94 -8.05
C GLY A 137 -1.32 10.27 -7.09
N LEU A 138 -1.09 9.45 -6.04
CA LEU A 138 0.04 9.59 -5.13
C LEU A 138 1.38 9.38 -5.86
N VAL A 139 1.49 8.32 -6.65
CA VAL A 139 2.68 8.00 -7.46
C VAL A 139 3.02 9.15 -8.41
N THR A 140 2.01 9.77 -9.02
CA THR A 140 2.16 10.94 -9.90
C THR A 140 2.60 12.17 -9.10
N GLY A 141 1.94 12.44 -7.98
CA GLY A 141 2.25 13.59 -7.13
C GLY A 141 3.65 13.53 -6.51
N LEU A 142 4.18 12.33 -6.28
CA LEU A 142 5.55 12.11 -5.82
C LEU A 142 6.60 12.15 -6.96
N GLY A 143 6.18 12.36 -8.21
CA GLY A 143 7.07 12.53 -9.36
C GLY A 143 7.73 11.24 -9.84
N ILE A 144 7.18 10.07 -9.53
CA ILE A 144 7.77 8.79 -9.94
C ILE A 144 6.92 8.00 -10.94
N ARG A 145 5.76 8.53 -11.39
CA ARG A 145 4.85 7.83 -12.31
C ARG A 145 5.51 7.35 -13.60
N ASP A 146 6.40 8.14 -14.16
CA ASP A 146 7.05 7.87 -15.44
C ASP A 146 8.04 6.69 -15.41
N TYR A 147 8.40 6.20 -14.23
CA TYR A 147 9.23 5.00 -14.09
C TYR A 147 8.43 3.70 -14.22
N PHE A 148 7.10 3.76 -14.30
CA PHE A 148 6.23 2.59 -14.28
C PHE A 148 5.38 2.47 -15.54
N GLU A 149 5.27 1.26 -16.10
CA GLU A 149 4.29 0.98 -17.16
C GLU A 149 2.85 1.07 -16.65
N ASN A 150 2.61 0.54 -15.44
CA ASN A 150 1.30 0.54 -14.82
C ASN A 150 1.41 0.66 -13.29
N VAL A 151 0.37 1.21 -12.68
CA VAL A 151 0.16 1.28 -11.24
C VAL A 151 -1.16 0.58 -10.93
N TYR A 152 -1.13 -0.42 -10.08
CA TYR A 152 -2.30 -1.18 -9.67
C TYR A 152 -2.48 -1.11 -8.16
N SER A 153 -3.61 -0.58 -7.74
CA SER A 153 -4.12 -0.69 -6.37
C SER A 153 -4.93 -1.99 -6.21
N SER A 154 -4.86 -2.61 -5.04
CA SER A 154 -5.75 -3.72 -4.67
C SER A 154 -7.22 -3.30 -4.71
N ALA A 155 -7.52 -2.06 -4.31
CA ALA A 155 -8.86 -1.51 -4.37
C ALA A 155 -9.45 -1.57 -5.80
N ASP A 156 -8.65 -1.30 -6.84
CA ASP A 156 -9.07 -1.41 -8.24
C ASP A 156 -9.12 -2.86 -8.75
N LEU A 157 -8.25 -3.71 -8.21
CA LEU A 157 -8.18 -5.11 -8.61
C LEU A 157 -9.23 -5.98 -7.91
N GLY A 158 -9.74 -5.54 -6.74
CA GLY A 158 -10.71 -6.27 -5.92
C GLY A 158 -10.17 -7.52 -5.26
N TYR A 159 -8.88 -7.58 -5.07
CA TYR A 159 -8.16 -8.61 -4.33
C TYR A 159 -6.99 -7.99 -3.58
N GLU A 160 -6.76 -8.43 -2.36
CA GLU A 160 -5.64 -8.00 -1.53
C GLU A 160 -4.50 -9.02 -1.56
N LYS A 161 -3.25 -8.58 -1.51
CA LYS A 161 -2.12 -9.47 -1.26
C LYS A 161 -2.28 -10.06 0.16
N PRO A 162 -2.00 -11.35 0.37
CA PRO A 162 -1.30 -12.33 -0.48
C PRO A 162 -2.22 -13.14 -1.42
N ASN A 163 -3.47 -12.77 -1.67
CA ASN A 163 -4.36 -13.52 -2.56
C ASN A 163 -3.74 -13.66 -3.96
N VAL A 164 -3.57 -14.89 -4.41
CA VAL A 164 -2.95 -15.19 -5.71
C VAL A 164 -3.66 -14.55 -6.90
N ASN A 165 -4.95 -14.24 -6.77
CA ASN A 165 -5.72 -13.65 -7.85
C ASN A 165 -5.31 -12.21 -8.18
N ILE A 166 -4.76 -11.45 -7.20
CA ILE A 166 -4.23 -10.11 -7.47
C ILE A 166 -3.05 -10.20 -8.44
N PHE A 167 -2.13 -11.14 -8.21
CA PHE A 167 -0.98 -11.39 -9.09
C PHE A 167 -1.42 -11.91 -10.45
N LYS A 168 -2.33 -12.89 -10.49
CA LYS A 168 -2.87 -13.43 -11.75
C LYS A 168 -3.47 -12.34 -12.63
N LYS A 169 -4.28 -11.43 -12.05
CA LYS A 169 -4.87 -10.30 -12.80
C LYS A 169 -3.81 -9.40 -13.43
N VAL A 170 -2.71 -9.13 -12.74
CA VAL A 170 -1.62 -8.32 -13.29
C VAL A 170 -0.82 -9.11 -14.32
N ILE A 171 -0.42 -10.35 -14.00
CA ILE A 171 0.39 -11.20 -14.90
C ILE A 171 -0.31 -11.44 -16.22
N MET A 172 -1.63 -11.61 -16.24
CA MET A 172 -2.39 -11.81 -17.47
C MET A 172 -2.32 -10.61 -18.44
N LYS A 173 -2.05 -9.41 -17.94
CA LYS A 173 -1.89 -8.19 -18.73
C LYS A 173 -0.47 -8.01 -19.28
N LEU A 174 0.51 -8.78 -18.81
CA LEU A 174 1.91 -8.67 -19.21
C LEU A 174 2.16 -9.43 -20.53
N LYS A 175 2.96 -8.81 -21.40
CA LYS A 175 3.35 -9.41 -22.71
C LYS A 175 4.73 -10.09 -22.57
N GLU A 176 4.93 -11.21 -23.30
CA GLU A 176 6.24 -11.84 -23.51
C GLU A 176 7.11 -11.96 -22.24
N LYS A 177 6.59 -12.63 -21.23
CA LYS A 177 7.20 -12.74 -19.90
C LYS A 177 8.41 -13.67 -19.91
N GLU A 178 9.61 -13.11 -19.76
CA GLU A 178 10.85 -13.88 -19.55
C GLU A 178 11.02 -14.15 -18.04
N SER A 179 10.87 -13.11 -17.22
CA SER A 179 10.91 -13.23 -15.76
C SER A 179 10.03 -12.18 -15.09
N ILE A 180 9.50 -12.53 -13.93
CA ILE A 180 8.76 -11.62 -13.06
C ILE A 180 9.34 -11.74 -11.67
N THR A 181 9.73 -10.61 -11.08
CA THR A 181 10.22 -10.54 -9.69
C THR A 181 9.45 -9.47 -8.94
N MET A 182 8.96 -9.81 -7.75
CA MET A 182 8.32 -8.87 -6.85
C MET A 182 9.30 -8.33 -5.81
N ILE A 183 9.28 -7.02 -5.53
CA ILE A 183 10.12 -6.34 -4.55
C ILE A 183 9.23 -5.65 -3.53
N TRP A 184 9.46 -5.89 -2.23
CA TRP A 184 8.60 -5.46 -1.14
C TRP A 184 9.19 -5.56 0.26
N ASP A 185 8.42 -5.10 1.27
CA ASP A 185 8.85 -5.02 2.67
C ASP A 185 8.16 -6.02 3.63
N ASN A 186 7.10 -6.71 3.22
CA ASN A 186 6.30 -7.58 4.11
C ASN A 186 6.36 -9.05 3.72
N TYR A 187 6.96 -9.90 4.58
CA TYR A 187 7.14 -11.33 4.29
C TYR A 187 5.83 -12.08 4.07
N ILE A 188 4.85 -11.91 4.96
CA ILE A 188 3.61 -12.70 4.93
C ILE A 188 2.71 -12.25 3.78
N ALA A 189 2.43 -10.95 3.68
CA ALA A 189 1.52 -10.43 2.66
C ALA A 189 2.01 -10.69 1.23
N ASP A 190 3.32 -10.73 1.05
CA ASP A 190 3.90 -10.56 -0.26
C ASP A 190 4.71 -11.77 -0.74
N ILE A 191 5.60 -12.35 0.07
CA ILE A 191 6.44 -13.47 -0.38
C ILE A 191 5.62 -14.74 -0.57
N GLU A 192 4.71 -15.05 0.35
CA GLU A 192 3.86 -16.23 0.19
C GLU A 192 2.92 -16.10 -1.00
N GLY A 193 2.30 -14.93 -1.20
CA GLY A 193 1.43 -14.68 -2.33
C GLY A 193 2.15 -14.80 -3.68
N ALA A 194 3.38 -14.24 -3.79
CA ALA A 194 4.17 -14.33 -5.01
C ALA A 194 4.64 -15.75 -5.29
N ARG A 195 5.20 -16.44 -4.29
CA ARG A 195 5.63 -17.83 -4.44
C ARG A 195 4.49 -18.73 -4.90
N ASN A 196 3.32 -18.58 -4.30
CA ASN A 196 2.12 -19.31 -4.68
C ASN A 196 1.64 -18.94 -6.10
N SER A 197 2.09 -17.80 -6.63
CA SER A 197 1.82 -17.34 -8.00
C SER A 197 2.95 -17.67 -8.98
N GLY A 198 4.01 -18.38 -8.54
CA GLY A 198 5.16 -18.73 -9.36
C GLY A 198 6.08 -17.56 -9.70
N ILE A 199 6.08 -16.47 -8.88
CA ILE A 199 6.88 -15.27 -9.08
C ILE A 199 8.09 -15.30 -8.13
N ASN A 200 9.24 -14.85 -8.62
CA ASN A 200 10.39 -14.57 -7.76
C ASN A 200 10.06 -13.43 -6.79
N ALA A 201 10.69 -13.48 -5.60
CA ALA A 201 10.46 -12.50 -4.55
C ALA A 201 11.76 -11.98 -3.96
N ILE A 202 11.82 -10.69 -3.62
CA ILE A 202 12.92 -10.01 -2.95
C ILE A 202 12.35 -9.19 -1.79
N LEU A 203 12.79 -9.47 -0.58
CA LEU A 203 12.43 -8.73 0.63
C LEU A 203 13.39 -7.55 0.83
N VAL A 204 12.85 -6.38 1.13
CA VAL A 204 13.66 -5.18 1.36
C VAL A 204 13.23 -4.43 2.63
N ARG A 205 14.13 -3.62 3.19
CA ARG A 205 13.92 -2.62 4.25
C ARG A 205 13.62 -3.15 5.64
N LYS A 206 12.50 -3.85 5.84
CA LYS A 206 12.12 -4.37 7.17
C LYS A 206 13.09 -5.45 7.67
N SER A 207 13.04 -5.75 8.97
CA SER A 207 13.80 -6.82 9.58
C SER A 207 13.56 -8.17 8.87
N ASN A 208 14.62 -8.96 8.71
CA ASN A 208 14.53 -10.30 8.14
C ASN A 208 14.25 -11.34 9.24
N ASP A 209 13.16 -11.18 9.96
CA ASP A 209 12.79 -12.08 11.09
C ASP A 209 12.53 -13.52 10.63
N TYR A 210 12.28 -13.73 9.35
CA TYR A 210 12.05 -15.02 8.71
C TYR A 210 13.31 -15.62 8.06
N ASN A 211 14.49 -15.00 8.25
CA ASN A 211 15.77 -15.44 7.64
C ASN A 211 15.66 -15.68 6.12
N TYR A 212 14.95 -14.80 5.43
CA TYR A 212 14.76 -14.92 3.99
C TYR A 212 16.07 -14.63 3.24
N GLU A 213 16.48 -15.56 2.38
CA GLU A 213 17.80 -15.51 1.70
C GLU A 213 17.97 -14.34 0.74
N LYS A 214 16.85 -13.87 0.11
CA LYS A 214 16.85 -12.73 -0.81
C LYS A 214 16.35 -11.46 -0.10
N TYR A 215 16.97 -11.14 1.02
CA TYR A 215 16.71 -9.94 1.80
C TYR A 215 17.79 -8.89 1.59
N TYR A 216 17.38 -7.63 1.47
CA TYR A 216 18.26 -6.46 1.34
C TYR A 216 17.71 -5.30 2.18
N ALA A 217 18.53 -4.74 3.07
CA ALA A 217 18.13 -3.61 3.91
C ALA A 217 17.87 -2.32 3.12
N SER A 218 18.38 -2.22 1.90
CA SER A 218 18.19 -1.07 0.99
C SER A 218 18.02 -1.54 -0.44
N LEU A 219 17.28 -0.78 -1.25
CA LEU A 219 17.15 -1.03 -2.68
C LEU A 219 18.48 -0.94 -3.43
N LEU A 220 19.44 -0.17 -2.92
CA LEU A 220 20.79 -0.06 -3.52
C LEU A 220 21.55 -1.39 -3.55
N ASN A 221 21.24 -2.30 -2.64
CA ASN A 221 21.92 -3.57 -2.50
C ASN A 221 21.25 -4.70 -3.29
N VAL A 222 20.10 -4.46 -3.88
CA VAL A 222 19.33 -5.47 -4.63
C VAL A 222 20.10 -5.90 -5.88
N LYS A 223 20.34 -7.20 -5.98
CA LYS A 223 20.99 -7.81 -7.15
C LYS A 223 19.92 -8.31 -8.12
N LEU A 224 19.75 -7.59 -9.24
CA LEU A 224 18.81 -7.87 -10.33
C LEU A 224 19.51 -8.52 -11.52
#